data_6f187c3a7a0f7c7351575264d3dc5994
#
_entry.id   6f187c3a7a0f7c7351575264d3dc5994
#
_cell.length_a   1.000
_cell.length_b   1.000
_cell.length_c   1.000
_cell.angle_alpha   90.00
_cell.angle_beta   90.00
_cell.angle_gamma   90.00
#
_symmetry.space_group_name_H-M   'P 1'
#
loop_
_entity.id
_entity.type
_entity.pdbx_description
1 polymer ?
#
loop_
_entity_poly.entity_id
_entity_poly.type
_entity_poly.pdbx_seq_one_letter_code
_entity_poly.pdbx_strand_id
1 'polypeptide(L)'
;IWAEKIVARFYKKSKEPKNKSEKTPADNFFSLFDGYIKKRKFSEARIKHLSVLRRCLQRFEMYKQLGNRRYKLDIAKLTHEDLSEIEHFLFHEREFFLQYPQIYEAVPYSLKVPKKSVRKVKPYLDATGNPRPKGMPVVRGQNTVTDIMTRFRSFMIWAIEEGYAQKNPFKEYRI
;
A
#
# COMPACT_ATOMS: atom_id res chain seq x y z
N ILE A 1 21.60 -23.77 -41.24
CA ILE A 1 22.31 -24.39 -40.09
C ILE A 1 22.59 -23.37 -38.96
N TRP A 2 22.91 -22.10 -39.26
CA TRP A 2 23.17 -21.07 -38.21
C TRP A 2 21.90 -20.47 -37.65
N ALA A 3 20.90 -20.18 -38.46
CA ALA A 3 19.61 -19.61 -38.04
C ALA A 3 18.81 -20.56 -37.09
N GLU A 4 18.83 -21.85 -37.34
CA GLU A 4 18.14 -22.85 -36.52
C GLU A 4 18.73 -22.96 -35.12
N LYS A 5 20.05 -22.81 -34.97
CA LYS A 5 20.71 -22.83 -33.66
C LYS A 5 20.38 -21.58 -32.81
N ILE A 6 20.18 -20.41 -33.43
CA ILE A 6 19.82 -19.18 -32.78
C ILE A 6 18.35 -19.26 -32.31
N VAL A 7 17.44 -19.69 -33.19
CA VAL A 7 16.03 -19.88 -32.84
C VAL A 7 15.85 -20.88 -31.70
N ALA A 8 16.53 -22.03 -31.75
CA ALA A 8 16.47 -23.03 -30.67
C ALA A 8 16.98 -22.49 -29.33
N ARG A 9 17.96 -21.58 -29.34
CA ARG A 9 18.51 -20.98 -28.12
C ARG A 9 17.56 -19.92 -27.50
N PHE A 10 16.80 -19.21 -28.32
CA PHE A 10 15.78 -18.25 -27.87
C PHE A 10 14.53 -18.98 -27.36
N TYR A 11 14.06 -20.01 -28.04
CA TYR A 11 12.87 -20.78 -27.60
C TYR A 11 13.13 -21.67 -26.38
N LYS A 12 14.36 -22.14 -26.14
CA LYS A 12 14.70 -22.89 -24.91
C LYS A 12 14.71 -22.02 -23.65
N LYS A 13 14.95 -20.69 -23.79
CA LYS A 13 14.99 -19.78 -22.66
C LYS A 13 13.60 -19.31 -22.19
N SER A 14 12.56 -19.55 -22.99
CA SER A 14 11.18 -19.13 -22.70
C SER A 14 10.29 -20.24 -22.11
N LYS A 15 10.79 -21.44 -21.92
CA LYS A 15 9.99 -22.62 -21.50
C LYS A 15 10.54 -23.42 -20.31
N GLU A 16 11.37 -22.83 -19.48
CA GLU A 16 11.51 -23.43 -18.14
C GLU A 16 10.33 -22.99 -17.31
N PRO A 17 9.41 -23.89 -16.92
CA PRO A 17 8.43 -23.56 -15.89
C PRO A 17 9.26 -23.26 -14.65
N LYS A 18 9.27 -21.98 -14.22
CA LYS A 18 9.77 -21.64 -12.90
C LYS A 18 9.00 -22.55 -11.94
N ASN A 19 9.71 -23.48 -11.32
CA ASN A 19 9.20 -24.38 -10.31
C ASN A 19 8.51 -23.47 -9.27
N LYS A 20 7.17 -23.39 -9.34
CA LYS A 20 6.35 -22.69 -8.35
C LYS A 20 6.48 -23.56 -7.11
N SER A 21 7.49 -23.27 -6.28
CA SER A 21 7.46 -23.71 -4.90
C SER A 21 6.08 -23.30 -4.38
N GLU A 22 5.28 -24.27 -3.96
CA GLU A 22 4.01 -24.03 -3.27
C GLU A 22 4.32 -23.13 -2.07
N LYS A 23 4.09 -21.82 -2.26
CA LYS A 23 4.30 -20.84 -1.22
C LYS A 23 3.16 -21.02 -0.23
N THR A 24 3.51 -21.47 0.95
CA THR A 24 2.60 -21.70 2.07
C THR A 24 1.67 -20.52 2.31
N PRO A 25 0.38 -20.76 2.65
CA PRO A 25 -0.64 -19.73 2.88
C PRO A 25 -0.39 -18.81 4.09
N ALA A 26 0.78 -18.90 4.70
CA ALA A 26 1.08 -18.26 5.99
C ALA A 26 1.76 -16.87 5.90
N ASP A 27 2.01 -16.37 4.69
CA ASP A 27 2.66 -15.06 4.59
C ASP A 27 1.63 -13.94 4.81
N ASN A 28 1.72 -13.31 5.98
CA ASN A 28 0.95 -12.12 6.31
C ASN A 28 1.15 -11.05 5.20
N PHE A 29 0.07 -10.42 4.76
CA PHE A 29 0.05 -9.35 3.75
C PHE A 29 1.20 -8.35 3.92
N PHE A 30 1.46 -7.89 5.14
CA PHE A 30 2.51 -6.92 5.43
C PHE A 30 3.92 -7.50 5.31
N SER A 31 4.11 -8.78 5.60
CA SER A 31 5.38 -9.48 5.37
C SER A 31 5.69 -9.60 3.87
N LEU A 32 4.67 -9.88 3.05
CA LEU A 32 4.79 -9.87 1.58
C LEU A 32 5.13 -8.48 1.06
N PHE A 33 4.48 -7.46 1.62
CA PHE A 33 4.76 -6.07 1.25
C PHE A 33 6.20 -5.65 1.59
N ASP A 34 6.69 -6.04 2.76
CA ASP A 34 8.10 -5.81 3.16
C ASP A 34 9.07 -6.60 2.26
N GLY A 35 8.69 -7.82 1.85
CA GLY A 35 9.42 -8.62 0.86
C GLY A 35 9.50 -7.93 -0.51
N TYR A 36 8.40 -7.33 -0.96
CA TYR A 36 8.36 -6.54 -2.19
C TYR A 36 9.35 -5.38 -2.17
N ILE A 37 9.38 -4.62 -1.07
CA ILE A 37 10.31 -3.50 -0.92
C ILE A 37 11.76 -3.98 -0.95
N LYS A 38 12.07 -5.11 -0.31
CA LYS A 38 13.43 -5.67 -0.24
C LYS A 38 13.89 -6.28 -1.57
N LYS A 39 13.00 -6.98 -2.29
CA LYS A 39 13.37 -7.65 -3.55
C LYS A 39 13.62 -6.69 -4.69
N ARG A 40 12.90 -5.57 -4.74
CA ARG A 40 13.07 -4.55 -5.77
C ARG A 40 14.00 -3.45 -5.27
N LYS A 41 15.07 -3.15 -6.03
CA LYS A 41 15.99 -2.05 -5.74
C LYS A 41 15.31 -0.71 -6.02
N PHE A 42 14.49 -0.26 -5.08
CA PHE A 42 13.82 1.05 -5.17
C PHE A 42 14.73 2.17 -4.69
N SER A 43 14.53 3.38 -5.25
CA SER A 43 15.13 4.59 -4.70
C SER A 43 14.58 4.89 -3.30
N GLU A 44 15.35 5.60 -2.48
CA GLU A 44 14.91 6.00 -1.14
C GLU A 44 13.57 6.76 -1.13
N ALA A 45 13.37 7.63 -2.13
CA ALA A 45 12.12 8.37 -2.27
C ALA A 45 10.94 7.39 -2.47
N ARG A 46 11.11 6.37 -3.32
CA ARG A 46 10.08 5.36 -3.55
C ARG A 46 9.81 4.51 -2.32
N ILE A 47 10.84 4.13 -1.58
CA ILE A 47 10.70 3.41 -0.30
C ILE A 47 9.89 4.25 0.71
N LYS A 48 10.16 5.55 0.82
CA LYS A 48 9.37 6.47 1.68
C LYS A 48 7.90 6.49 1.29
N HIS A 49 7.58 6.54 0.00
CA HIS A 49 6.19 6.50 -0.48
C HIS A 49 5.53 5.14 -0.23
N LEU A 50 6.24 4.03 -0.43
CA LEU A 50 5.73 2.69 -0.12
C LEU A 50 5.50 2.51 1.38
N SER A 51 6.34 3.09 2.24
CA SER A 51 6.13 3.11 3.69
C SER A 51 4.89 3.89 4.10
N VAL A 52 4.53 4.96 3.36
CA VAL A 52 3.26 5.67 3.56
C VAL A 52 2.09 4.77 3.20
N LEU A 53 2.11 4.14 2.02
CA LEU A 53 1.07 3.19 1.60
C LEU A 53 0.90 2.06 2.63
N ARG A 54 2.00 1.45 3.08
CA ARG A 54 1.97 0.38 4.08
C ARG A 54 1.22 0.80 5.35
N ARG A 55 1.52 1.99 5.88
CA ARG A 55 0.82 2.52 7.07
C ARG A 55 -0.66 2.84 6.80
N CYS A 56 -0.99 3.32 5.60
CA CYS A 56 -2.39 3.52 5.21
C CYS A 56 -3.16 2.19 5.26
N LEU A 57 -2.60 1.14 4.68
CA LEU A 57 -3.21 -0.19 4.67
C LEU A 57 -3.30 -0.81 6.08
N GLN A 58 -2.31 -0.58 6.95
CA GLN A 58 -2.38 -1.01 8.35
C GLN A 58 -3.51 -0.31 9.10
N ARG A 59 -3.67 1.01 8.93
CA ARG A 59 -4.79 1.74 9.55
C ARG A 59 -6.14 1.30 9.00
N PHE A 60 -6.23 1.04 7.70
CA PHE A 60 -7.44 0.49 7.09
C PHE A 60 -7.78 -0.88 7.68
N GLU A 61 -6.81 -1.79 7.81
CA GLU A 61 -7.05 -3.09 8.46
C GLU A 61 -7.57 -2.92 9.89
N MET A 62 -6.95 -2.05 10.68
CA MET A 62 -7.41 -1.76 12.05
C MET A 62 -8.81 -1.14 12.07
N TYR A 63 -9.14 -0.27 11.11
CA TYR A 63 -10.48 0.29 10.97
C TYR A 63 -11.51 -0.81 10.69
N LYS A 64 -11.24 -1.73 9.78
CA LYS A 64 -12.12 -2.88 9.52
C LYS A 64 -12.24 -3.81 10.74
N GLN A 65 -11.21 -3.91 11.57
CA GLN A 65 -11.22 -4.70 12.80
C GLN A 65 -12.15 -4.14 13.88
N LEU A 66 -12.56 -2.89 13.79
CA LEU A 66 -13.59 -2.34 14.70
C LEU A 66 -14.94 -3.05 14.51
N GLY A 67 -15.29 -3.38 13.27
CA GLY A 67 -16.52 -4.14 12.96
C GLY A 67 -16.32 -5.65 12.99
N ASN A 68 -15.15 -6.12 12.57
CA ASN A 68 -14.80 -7.54 12.53
C ASN A 68 -13.38 -7.78 13.04
N ARG A 69 -13.24 -8.15 14.30
CA ARG A 69 -11.93 -8.36 14.96
C ARG A 69 -11.00 -9.35 14.26
N ARG A 70 -11.56 -10.25 13.44
CA ARG A 70 -10.78 -11.25 12.69
C ARG A 70 -10.37 -10.78 11.30
N TYR A 71 -10.78 -9.58 10.90
CA TYR A 71 -10.44 -9.04 9.58
C TYR A 71 -8.91 -8.92 9.43
N LYS A 72 -8.41 -9.43 8.32
CA LYS A 72 -7.02 -9.27 7.89
C LYS A 72 -7.01 -9.04 6.40
N LEU A 73 -6.16 -8.13 5.95
CA LEU A 73 -5.88 -7.99 4.54
C LEU A 73 -5.23 -9.27 4.03
N ASP A 74 -5.84 -9.86 3.01
CA ASP A 74 -5.35 -11.07 2.35
C ASP A 74 -5.21 -10.78 0.86
N ILE A 75 -3.97 -10.84 0.38
CA ILE A 75 -3.65 -10.48 -1.00
C ILE A 75 -4.35 -11.40 -2.03
N ALA A 76 -4.61 -12.64 -1.66
CA ALA A 76 -5.28 -13.62 -2.53
C ALA A 76 -6.80 -13.40 -2.63
N LYS A 77 -7.39 -12.73 -1.64
CA LYS A 77 -8.84 -12.52 -1.52
C LYS A 77 -9.30 -11.10 -1.82
N LEU A 78 -8.35 -10.18 -2.05
CA LEU A 78 -8.67 -8.78 -2.35
C LEU A 78 -9.59 -8.68 -3.58
N THR A 79 -10.69 -7.94 -3.42
CA THR A 79 -11.68 -7.65 -4.46
C THR A 79 -11.61 -6.18 -4.91
N HIS A 80 -12.35 -5.82 -5.96
CA HIS A 80 -12.47 -4.43 -6.39
C HIS A 80 -13.27 -3.59 -5.38
N GLU A 81 -14.19 -4.22 -4.64
CA GLU A 81 -14.95 -3.57 -3.55
C GLU A 81 -14.01 -3.17 -2.41
N ASP A 82 -13.09 -4.07 -2.01
CA ASP A 82 -12.06 -3.73 -1.02
C ASP A 82 -11.21 -2.53 -1.47
N LEU A 83 -10.88 -2.43 -2.76
CA LEU A 83 -10.14 -1.28 -3.29
C LEU A 83 -10.96 0.01 -3.18
N SER A 84 -12.26 -0.04 -3.46
CA SER A 84 -13.17 1.11 -3.32
C SER A 84 -13.29 1.54 -1.86
N GLU A 85 -13.35 0.59 -0.92
CA GLU A 85 -13.36 0.90 0.51
C GLU A 85 -12.03 1.49 0.98
N ILE A 86 -10.89 0.99 0.49
CA ILE A 86 -9.58 1.56 0.78
C ILE A 86 -9.49 3.00 0.25
N GLU A 87 -9.97 3.25 -0.96
CA GLU A 87 -10.01 4.59 -1.54
C GLU A 87 -10.86 5.53 -0.69
N HIS A 88 -12.08 5.11 -0.33
CA HIS A 88 -12.97 5.87 0.55
C HIS A 88 -12.30 6.18 1.89
N PHE A 89 -11.65 5.19 2.50
CA PHE A 89 -10.89 5.39 3.74
C PHE A 89 -9.78 6.43 3.58
N LEU A 90 -9.06 6.42 2.45
CA LEU A 90 -7.98 7.38 2.18
C LEU A 90 -8.50 8.81 2.06
N PHE A 91 -9.68 9.03 1.47
CA PHE A 91 -10.29 10.36 1.39
C PHE A 91 -10.75 10.88 2.75
N HIS A 92 -11.32 10.02 3.57
CA HIS A 92 -11.96 10.39 4.85
C HIS A 92 -11.06 10.13 6.06
N GLU A 93 -9.75 9.89 5.87
CA GLU A 93 -8.83 9.53 6.94
C GLU A 93 -8.76 10.59 8.06
N ARG A 94 -9.05 11.85 7.74
CA ARG A 94 -9.14 12.92 8.74
C ARG A 94 -10.34 12.76 9.66
N GLU A 95 -11.47 12.34 9.15
CA GLU A 95 -12.70 12.10 9.92
C GLU A 95 -12.51 10.89 10.82
N PHE A 96 -11.93 9.82 10.27
CA PHE A 96 -11.60 8.62 11.04
C PHE A 96 -10.57 8.88 12.14
N PHE A 97 -9.64 9.82 11.94
CA PHE A 97 -8.72 10.26 12.99
C PHE A 97 -9.45 10.85 14.19
N LEU A 98 -10.50 11.62 13.96
CA LEU A 98 -11.30 12.24 15.04
C LEU A 98 -12.18 11.21 15.75
N GLN A 99 -12.71 10.23 15.01
CA GLN A 99 -13.59 9.20 15.55
C GLN A 99 -12.83 8.07 16.24
N TYR A 100 -11.66 7.69 15.73
CA TYR A 100 -10.88 6.53 16.17
C TYR A 100 -9.41 6.86 16.40
N PRO A 101 -9.08 7.75 17.35
CA PRO A 101 -7.69 8.22 17.58
C PRO A 101 -6.73 7.08 17.91
N GLN A 102 -7.21 6.00 18.56
CA GLN A 102 -6.42 4.82 18.91
C GLN A 102 -5.74 4.14 17.71
N ILE A 103 -6.34 4.20 16.52
CA ILE A 103 -5.75 3.65 15.28
C ILE A 103 -4.47 4.43 14.92
N TYR A 104 -4.48 5.74 15.12
CA TYR A 104 -3.37 6.65 14.79
C TYR A 104 -2.31 6.72 15.88
N GLU A 105 -2.66 6.34 17.11
CA GLU A 105 -1.68 6.08 18.18
C GLU A 105 -0.86 4.84 17.87
N ALA A 106 -1.52 3.74 17.44
CA ALA A 106 -0.87 2.49 17.08
C ALA A 106 -0.07 2.61 15.76
N VAL A 107 -0.63 3.27 14.75
CA VAL A 107 0.00 3.47 13.44
C VAL A 107 0.00 4.95 13.08
N PRO A 108 1.03 5.71 13.47
CA PRO A 108 1.10 7.15 13.26
C PRO A 108 0.99 7.54 11.78
N TYR A 109 0.26 8.62 11.49
CA TYR A 109 0.12 9.16 10.15
C TYR A 109 1.47 9.57 9.56
N SER A 110 2.31 10.21 10.33
CA SER A 110 3.66 10.62 9.93
C SER A 110 4.70 10.20 10.96
N LEU A 111 5.79 9.60 10.49
CA LEU A 111 6.97 9.30 11.31
C LEU A 111 7.96 10.46 11.36
N LYS A 112 7.66 11.58 10.69
CA LYS A 112 8.54 12.74 10.72
C LYS A 112 8.47 13.37 12.10
N VAL A 113 9.54 13.21 12.87
CA VAL A 113 9.80 14.09 14.02
C VAL A 113 9.95 15.51 13.44
N PRO A 114 9.16 16.48 13.90
CA PRO A 114 9.34 17.85 13.47
C PRO A 114 10.80 18.24 13.74
N LYS A 115 11.58 18.51 12.70
CA LYS A 115 12.89 19.13 12.91
C LYS A 115 12.62 20.38 13.71
N LYS A 116 13.39 20.63 14.79
CA LYS A 116 13.33 21.90 15.52
C LYS A 116 13.59 23.00 14.49
N SER A 117 12.54 23.53 13.93
CA SER A 117 12.63 24.60 12.94
C SER A 117 12.96 25.86 13.72
N VAL A 118 14.06 26.49 13.38
CA VAL A 118 14.41 27.83 13.89
C VAL A 118 13.37 28.87 13.48
N ARG A 119 12.58 28.60 12.44
CA ARG A 119 11.45 29.42 12.04
C ARG A 119 10.22 29.03 12.85
N LYS A 120 9.63 29.99 13.56
CA LYS A 120 8.29 29.85 14.16
C LYS A 120 7.30 29.58 13.04
N VAL A 121 7.04 28.29 12.75
CA VAL A 121 5.99 27.90 11.82
C VAL A 121 4.68 28.26 12.50
N LYS A 122 3.89 29.15 11.88
CA LYS A 122 2.55 29.47 12.36
C LYS A 122 1.78 28.16 12.52
N PRO A 123 1.14 27.90 13.68
CA PRO A 123 0.35 26.72 13.86
C PRO A 123 -0.70 26.68 12.74
N TYR A 124 -0.87 25.51 12.14
CA TYR A 124 -1.94 25.33 11.17
C TYR A 124 -3.27 25.37 11.91
N LEU A 125 -4.08 26.37 11.64
CA LEU A 125 -5.39 26.51 12.24
C LEU A 125 -6.44 25.76 11.42
N ASP A 126 -7.44 25.18 12.08
CA ASP A 126 -8.64 24.66 11.43
C ASP A 126 -9.56 25.78 10.94
N ALA A 127 -10.70 25.43 10.31
CA ALA A 127 -11.66 26.41 9.83
C ALA A 127 -12.29 27.28 10.96
N THR A 128 -12.16 26.85 12.22
CA THR A 128 -12.67 27.56 13.41
C THR A 128 -11.60 28.37 14.11
N GLY A 129 -10.37 28.41 13.58
CA GLY A 129 -9.25 29.14 14.16
C GLY A 129 -8.50 28.41 15.28
N ASN A 130 -8.83 27.16 15.56
CA ASN A 130 -8.16 26.34 16.58
C ASN A 130 -6.91 25.65 16.03
N PRO A 131 -5.87 25.44 16.86
CA PRO A 131 -4.70 24.66 16.44
C PRO A 131 -5.09 23.22 16.11
N ARG A 132 -4.64 22.76 14.97
CA ARG A 132 -4.87 21.39 14.53
C ARG A 132 -4.27 20.37 15.50
N PRO A 133 -4.99 19.31 15.86
CA PRO A 133 -4.45 18.24 16.68
C PRO A 133 -3.15 17.67 16.10
N LYS A 134 -2.16 17.41 16.96
CA LYS A 134 -0.88 16.86 16.55
C LYS A 134 -1.10 15.47 15.94
N GLY A 135 -0.47 15.23 14.79
CA GLY A 135 -0.58 13.94 14.10
C GLY A 135 -1.81 13.77 13.21
N MET A 136 -2.71 14.77 13.17
CA MET A 136 -3.92 14.72 12.36
C MET A 136 -3.59 14.65 10.86
N PRO A 137 -4.22 13.74 10.10
CA PRO A 137 -4.06 13.66 8.65
C PRO A 137 -4.46 14.94 7.93
N VAL A 138 -3.77 15.23 6.84
CA VAL A 138 -4.20 16.26 5.89
C VAL A 138 -5.27 15.65 4.98
N VAL A 139 -6.30 16.42 4.63
CA VAL A 139 -7.25 16.03 3.58
C VAL A 139 -6.48 15.74 2.30
N ARG A 140 -6.69 14.56 1.73
CA ARG A 140 -6.04 14.20 0.47
C ARG A 140 -6.92 14.59 -0.70
N GLY A 141 -6.31 15.26 -1.68
CA GLY A 141 -6.94 15.47 -2.98
C GLY A 141 -6.85 14.20 -3.85
N GLN A 142 -7.65 14.17 -4.91
CA GLN A 142 -7.74 13.06 -5.88
C GLN A 142 -6.37 12.57 -6.35
N ASN A 143 -5.48 13.47 -6.78
CA ASN A 143 -4.16 13.11 -7.28
C ASN A 143 -3.31 12.34 -6.25
N THR A 144 -3.41 12.70 -4.96
CA THR A 144 -2.68 12.01 -3.90
C THR A 144 -3.22 10.60 -3.67
N VAL A 145 -4.54 10.43 -3.70
CA VAL A 145 -5.18 9.12 -3.55
C VAL A 145 -4.86 8.24 -4.76
N THR A 146 -5.01 8.77 -5.97
CA THR A 146 -4.62 8.10 -7.22
C THR A 146 -3.16 7.62 -7.18
N ASP A 147 -2.25 8.45 -6.70
CA ASP A 147 -0.84 8.10 -6.54
C ASP A 147 -0.62 6.93 -5.55
N ILE A 148 -1.35 6.91 -4.45
CA ILE A 148 -1.30 5.82 -3.46
C ILE A 148 -1.85 4.53 -4.06
N MET A 149 -3.00 4.59 -4.74
CA MET A 149 -3.64 3.45 -5.39
C MET A 149 -2.79 2.90 -6.54
N THR A 150 -2.11 3.75 -7.31
CA THR A 150 -1.18 3.34 -8.37
C THR A 150 0.02 2.56 -7.80
N ARG A 151 0.54 2.96 -6.64
CA ARG A 151 1.60 2.20 -5.96
C ARG A 151 1.08 0.87 -5.42
N PHE A 152 -0.14 0.84 -4.93
CA PHE A 152 -0.78 -0.39 -4.50
C PHE A 152 -0.99 -1.35 -5.68
N ARG A 153 -1.47 -0.85 -6.82
CA ARG A 153 -1.56 -1.63 -8.07
C ARG A 153 -0.20 -2.23 -8.47
N SER A 154 0.89 -1.47 -8.34
CA SER A 154 2.23 -1.97 -8.66
C SER A 154 2.67 -3.11 -7.74
N PHE A 155 2.30 -3.07 -6.47
CA PHE A 155 2.51 -4.17 -5.52
C PHE A 155 1.67 -5.40 -5.89
N MET A 156 0.39 -5.21 -6.24
CA MET A 156 -0.50 -6.31 -6.66
C MET A 156 0.01 -7.02 -7.92
N ILE A 157 0.48 -6.27 -8.92
CA ILE A 157 1.06 -6.85 -10.13
C ILE A 157 2.26 -7.73 -9.77
N TRP A 158 3.17 -7.22 -8.93
CA TRP A 158 4.31 -8.01 -8.46
C TRP A 158 3.87 -9.28 -7.71
N ALA A 159 2.86 -9.17 -6.86
CA ALA A 159 2.37 -10.31 -6.10
C ALA A 159 1.78 -11.41 -6.99
N ILE A 160 1.14 -11.03 -8.10
CA ILE A 160 0.64 -11.96 -9.11
C ILE A 160 1.81 -12.60 -9.88
N GLU A 161 2.80 -11.82 -10.29
CA GLU A 161 4.01 -12.31 -10.96
C GLU A 161 4.77 -13.34 -10.10
N GLU A 162 4.79 -13.13 -8.79
CA GLU A 162 5.42 -14.03 -7.81
C GLU A 162 4.50 -15.21 -7.40
N GLY A 163 3.23 -15.22 -7.82
CA GLY A 163 2.27 -16.29 -7.55
C GLY A 163 1.56 -16.23 -6.20
N TYR A 164 1.61 -15.08 -5.50
CA TYR A 164 0.89 -14.88 -4.23
C TYR A 164 -0.60 -14.58 -4.42
N ALA A 165 -1.00 -14.09 -5.60
CA ALA A 165 -2.39 -13.84 -5.97
C ALA A 165 -2.64 -14.33 -7.39
N GLN A 166 -3.87 -14.80 -7.66
CA GLN A 166 -4.28 -15.27 -8.98
C GLN A 166 -5.02 -14.20 -9.79
N LYS A 167 -5.77 -13.36 -9.11
CA LYS A 167 -6.60 -12.32 -9.72
C LYS A 167 -6.05 -10.93 -9.41
N ASN A 168 -6.22 -10.03 -10.37
CA ASN A 168 -5.87 -8.61 -10.17
C ASN A 168 -7.15 -7.81 -9.98
N PRO A 169 -7.47 -7.35 -8.75
CA PRO A 169 -8.68 -6.58 -8.50
C PRO A 169 -8.68 -5.21 -9.21
N PHE A 170 -7.50 -4.70 -9.57
CA PHE A 170 -7.39 -3.45 -10.33
C PHE A 170 -7.79 -3.55 -11.80
N LYS A 171 -8.14 -4.73 -12.33
CA LYS A 171 -8.69 -4.85 -13.69
C LYS A 171 -10.10 -4.29 -13.78
N GLU A 172 -10.88 -4.48 -12.73
CA GLU A 172 -12.27 -4.04 -12.63
C GLU A 172 -12.40 -2.66 -11.95
N TYR A 173 -11.35 -2.26 -11.23
CA TYR A 173 -11.28 -0.99 -10.50
C TYR A 173 -10.62 0.10 -11.37
N ARG A 174 -11.33 1.23 -11.56
CA ARG A 174 -10.79 2.42 -12.24
C ARG A 174 -10.21 3.39 -11.20
N ILE A 175 -8.93 3.70 -11.37
CA ILE A 175 -8.24 4.72 -10.56
C ILE A 175 -8.56 6.10 -11.12
#